data_9679a59c4fd1721d3cd4e0131494d52c
#
_entry.id   9679a59c4fd1721d3cd4e0131494d52c
#
_cell.length_a   1.000
_cell.length_b   1.000
_cell.length_c   1.000
_cell.angle_alpha   90.00
_cell.angle_beta   90.00
_cell.angle_gamma   90.00
#
_symmetry.space_group_name_H-M   'P 1'
#
loop_
_entity.id
_entity.type
_entity.pdbx_description
1 polymer ?
#
loop_
_entity_poly.entity_id
_entity_poly.type
_entity_poly.pdbx_seq_one_letter_code
_entity_poly.pdbx_strand_id
1 'polypeptide(L)'
;PMTLRLSEVHIQNYKSCIDTHLNLSDFTVLIGYNNAGKSNCLSALEWLLRKKVLMENHFNDTTQPLEIEGLIEGIETEHLDALGAKHKNSITPFICNGSLKIKRQQPVPGCKVSDIKLEVWNNETSTWVSNPTGIDNAINSLFPEPIRINAMENAADDATKAKTTSTIGKLLGKLTELIQQQHKVKIAAHLGRVSEYLSSTGTRRLPALNDIDKNVNSKVQDFFPGIGIKLHFESPTFEELFKAGTLKVLEEG
;
A
#
# COMPACT_ATOMS: atom_id res chain seq x y z
N PRO A 1 3.78 12.96 -22.63
CA PRO A 1 4.52 12.01 -21.80
C PRO A 1 3.75 10.70 -21.76
N MET A 2 4.45 9.58 -21.98
CA MET A 2 3.85 8.26 -21.80
C MET A 2 3.63 8.02 -20.31
N THR A 3 2.43 7.60 -19.91
CA THR A 3 2.15 7.22 -18.52
C THR A 3 2.88 5.92 -18.19
N LEU A 4 3.54 5.85 -17.03
CA LEU A 4 4.13 4.60 -16.53
C LEU A 4 3.03 3.56 -16.35
N ARG A 5 3.14 2.44 -17.07
CA ARG A 5 2.12 1.37 -17.05
C ARG A 5 2.70 0.00 -17.34
N LEU A 6 1.97 -1.02 -16.94
CA LEU A 6 2.13 -2.39 -17.44
C LEU A 6 1.30 -2.48 -18.74
N SER A 7 1.95 -2.65 -19.88
CA SER A 7 1.29 -2.60 -21.20
C SER A 7 0.92 -3.97 -21.77
N GLU A 8 1.74 -4.98 -21.49
CA GLU A 8 1.52 -6.34 -21.93
C GLU A 8 1.75 -7.31 -20.79
N VAL A 9 0.95 -8.36 -20.71
CA VAL A 9 1.15 -9.45 -19.77
C VAL A 9 0.88 -10.79 -20.43
N HIS A 10 1.76 -11.74 -20.20
CA HIS A 10 1.62 -13.13 -20.60
C HIS A 10 1.60 -14.00 -19.35
N ILE A 11 0.49 -14.71 -19.13
CA ILE A 11 0.22 -15.53 -17.96
C ILE A 11 0.23 -17.00 -18.36
N GLN A 12 1.09 -17.79 -17.75
CA GLN A 12 1.20 -19.21 -17.98
C GLN A 12 1.00 -20.02 -16.70
N ASN A 13 0.16 -21.03 -16.79
CA ASN A 13 -0.09 -22.00 -15.71
C ASN A 13 -0.69 -21.40 -14.42
N TYR A 14 -1.42 -20.29 -14.51
CA TYR A 14 -2.06 -19.66 -13.35
C TYR A 14 -3.58 -19.94 -13.33
N LYS A 15 -4.03 -20.84 -12.45
CA LYS A 15 -5.45 -21.22 -12.32
C LYS A 15 -6.08 -21.57 -13.69
N SER A 16 -7.11 -20.82 -14.11
CA SER A 16 -7.75 -20.99 -15.44
C SER A 16 -6.98 -20.33 -16.58
N CYS A 17 -5.94 -19.54 -16.28
CA CYS A 17 -5.09 -18.91 -17.29
C CYS A 17 -3.97 -19.89 -17.64
N ILE A 18 -4.18 -20.76 -18.63
CA ILE A 18 -3.21 -21.78 -19.07
C ILE A 18 -2.10 -21.09 -19.86
N ASP A 19 -2.49 -20.33 -20.87
CA ASP A 19 -1.63 -19.53 -21.74
C ASP A 19 -2.44 -18.30 -22.20
N THR A 20 -2.29 -17.19 -21.50
CA THR A 20 -3.18 -16.03 -21.65
C THR A 20 -2.38 -14.77 -21.87
N HIS A 21 -2.62 -14.08 -22.98
CA HIS A 21 -2.05 -12.80 -23.30
C HIS A 21 -3.04 -11.66 -23.05
N LEU A 22 -2.58 -10.60 -22.39
CA LEU A 22 -3.35 -9.40 -22.12
C LEU A 22 -2.60 -8.18 -22.62
N ASN A 23 -3.26 -7.36 -23.41
CA ASN A 23 -2.82 -6.01 -23.73
C ASN A 23 -3.55 -5.03 -22.81
N LEU A 24 -2.79 -4.22 -22.11
CA LEU A 24 -3.27 -3.30 -21.09
C LEU A 24 -3.06 -1.85 -21.55
N SER A 25 -4.01 -1.00 -21.24
CA SER A 25 -3.97 0.44 -21.46
C SER A 25 -4.30 1.17 -20.16
N ASP A 26 -4.38 2.50 -20.19
CA ASP A 26 -4.77 3.29 -19.01
C ASP A 26 -6.14 2.89 -18.46
N PHE A 27 -7.00 2.36 -19.34
CA PHE A 27 -8.28 1.77 -18.97
C PHE A 27 -8.52 0.50 -19.79
N THR A 28 -8.55 -0.65 -19.12
CA THR A 28 -8.74 -1.97 -19.76
C THR A 28 -9.99 -2.65 -19.20
N VAL A 29 -10.90 -3.07 -20.06
CA VAL A 29 -12.13 -3.77 -19.69
C VAL A 29 -11.99 -5.27 -19.97
N LEU A 30 -12.15 -6.10 -18.94
CA LEU A 30 -12.23 -7.55 -19.07
C LEU A 30 -13.71 -7.98 -19.11
N ILE A 31 -14.15 -8.47 -20.26
CA ILE A 31 -15.53 -8.92 -20.50
C ILE A 31 -15.57 -10.44 -20.56
N GLY A 32 -16.62 -11.04 -20.01
CA GLY A 32 -16.84 -12.49 -20.05
C GLY A 32 -17.84 -12.95 -19.00
N TYR A 33 -18.31 -14.19 -19.13
CA TYR A 33 -19.23 -14.80 -18.18
C TYR A 33 -18.65 -14.91 -16.76
N ASN A 34 -19.49 -15.15 -15.76
CA ASN A 34 -19.03 -15.53 -14.43
C ASN A 34 -18.16 -16.79 -14.55
N ASN A 35 -17.08 -16.85 -13.80
CA ASN A 35 -16.05 -17.89 -13.85
C ASN A 35 -15.20 -17.97 -15.13
N ALA A 36 -15.30 -17.00 -16.06
CA ALA A 36 -14.43 -16.92 -17.25
C ALA A 36 -12.95 -16.63 -16.97
N GLY A 37 -12.55 -16.53 -15.70
CA GLY A 37 -11.15 -16.29 -15.32
C GLY A 37 -10.74 -14.82 -15.18
N LYS A 38 -11.64 -13.84 -15.34
CA LYS A 38 -11.32 -12.40 -15.19
C LYS A 38 -10.60 -12.07 -13.89
N SER A 39 -11.10 -12.57 -12.78
CA SER A 39 -10.47 -12.38 -11.45
C SER A 39 -9.12 -13.08 -11.33
N ASN A 40 -8.90 -14.17 -12.08
CA ASN A 40 -7.63 -14.87 -12.12
C ASN A 40 -6.57 -14.02 -12.85
N CYS A 41 -6.95 -13.37 -13.96
CA CYS A 41 -6.08 -12.41 -14.65
C CYS A 41 -5.65 -11.29 -13.70
N LEU A 42 -6.59 -10.65 -12.98
CA LEU A 42 -6.25 -9.59 -12.02
C LEU A 42 -5.32 -10.08 -10.91
N SER A 43 -5.56 -11.29 -10.36
CA SER A 43 -4.70 -11.87 -9.33
C SER A 43 -3.30 -12.22 -9.85
N ALA A 44 -3.18 -12.59 -11.12
CA ALA A 44 -1.91 -12.84 -11.79
C ALA A 44 -1.09 -11.54 -11.93
N LEU A 45 -1.74 -10.42 -12.33
CA LEU A 45 -1.11 -9.09 -12.39
C LEU A 45 -0.59 -8.65 -11.01
N GLU A 46 -1.40 -8.83 -9.96
CA GLU A 46 -0.97 -8.54 -8.58
C GLU A 46 0.25 -9.36 -8.19
N TRP A 47 0.27 -10.65 -8.55
CA TRP A 47 1.39 -11.53 -8.22
C TRP A 47 2.67 -11.18 -8.99
N LEU A 48 2.55 -10.77 -10.25
CA LEU A 48 3.71 -10.29 -11.02
C LEU A 48 4.40 -9.13 -10.31
N LEU A 49 3.62 -8.17 -9.79
CA LEU A 49 4.16 -6.97 -9.14
C LEU A 49 4.51 -7.18 -7.66
N ARG A 50 3.84 -8.11 -6.97
CA ARG A 50 4.00 -8.35 -5.52
C ARG A 50 4.20 -9.83 -5.23
N LYS A 51 5.43 -10.19 -4.87
CA LYS A 51 5.84 -11.55 -4.59
C LYS A 51 5.12 -12.13 -3.37
N LYS A 52 4.49 -13.28 -3.55
CA LYS A 52 3.98 -14.14 -2.48
C LYS A 52 4.07 -15.60 -2.91
N VAL A 53 4.19 -16.52 -1.95
CA VAL A 53 4.16 -17.96 -2.24
C VAL A 53 2.75 -18.38 -2.66
N LEU A 54 2.65 -19.07 -3.79
CA LEU A 54 1.42 -19.62 -4.32
C LEU A 54 1.33 -21.11 -3.97
N MET A 55 0.13 -21.56 -3.59
CA MET A 55 -0.18 -22.95 -3.26
C MET A 55 -0.78 -23.66 -4.46
N GLU A 56 -1.03 -24.97 -4.34
CA GLU A 56 -1.56 -25.84 -5.41
C GLU A 56 -2.78 -25.26 -6.12
N ASN A 57 -3.70 -24.66 -5.39
CA ASN A 57 -4.93 -24.06 -5.95
C ASN A 57 -4.69 -22.83 -6.85
N HIS A 58 -3.45 -22.38 -7.00
CA HIS A 58 -3.06 -21.31 -7.92
C HIS A 58 -2.44 -21.84 -9.22
N PHE A 59 -2.05 -23.10 -9.25
CA PHE A 59 -1.48 -23.74 -10.44
C PHE A 59 -2.59 -24.42 -11.26
N ASN A 60 -2.50 -24.33 -12.58
CA ASN A 60 -3.33 -25.14 -13.45
C ASN A 60 -2.81 -26.58 -13.48
N ASP A 61 -1.51 -26.73 -13.68
CA ASP A 61 -0.76 -27.98 -13.60
C ASP A 61 0.37 -27.85 -12.57
N THR A 62 0.30 -28.60 -11.49
CA THR A 62 1.28 -28.56 -10.38
C THR A 62 2.64 -29.17 -10.75
N THR A 63 2.74 -29.85 -11.88
CA THR A 63 3.98 -30.45 -12.40
C THR A 63 4.80 -29.49 -13.26
N GLN A 64 4.21 -28.36 -13.65
CA GLN A 64 4.82 -27.33 -14.48
C GLN A 64 5.05 -26.05 -13.66
N PRO A 65 6.10 -25.27 -13.97
CA PRO A 65 6.29 -23.98 -13.34
C PRO A 65 5.17 -23.02 -13.72
N LEU A 66 4.88 -22.08 -12.82
CA LEU A 66 3.99 -20.97 -13.06
C LEU A 66 4.83 -19.75 -13.45
N GLU A 67 4.52 -19.13 -14.58
CA GLU A 67 5.27 -18.00 -15.12
C GLU A 67 4.34 -16.86 -15.50
N ILE A 68 4.73 -15.63 -15.18
CA ILE A 68 4.03 -14.42 -15.63
C ILE A 68 5.08 -13.43 -16.12
N GLU A 69 4.99 -13.09 -17.41
CA GLU A 69 5.79 -12.04 -18.03
C GLU A 69 4.99 -10.73 -18.09
N GLY A 70 5.70 -9.61 -18.03
CA GLY A 70 5.10 -8.30 -18.20
C GLY A 70 6.03 -7.31 -18.88
N LEU A 71 5.46 -6.43 -19.71
CA LEU A 71 6.14 -5.30 -20.30
C LEU A 71 5.70 -4.02 -19.59
N ILE A 72 6.66 -3.33 -19.01
CA ILE A 72 6.46 -2.03 -18.37
C ILE A 72 6.93 -0.97 -19.36
N GLU A 73 6.10 0.03 -19.63
CA GLU A 73 6.38 1.15 -20.51
C GLU A 73 6.20 2.50 -19.81
N GLY A 74 6.72 3.56 -20.41
CA GLY A 74 6.60 4.92 -19.89
C GLY A 74 7.52 5.20 -18.70
N ILE A 75 8.65 4.48 -18.59
CA ILE A 75 9.66 4.75 -17.56
C ILE A 75 10.46 5.98 -17.98
N GLU A 76 10.23 7.10 -17.31
CA GLU A 76 10.95 8.36 -17.53
C GLU A 76 12.00 8.60 -16.45
N THR A 77 12.92 9.53 -16.68
CA THR A 77 13.99 9.86 -15.74
C THR A 77 13.47 10.26 -14.38
N GLU A 78 12.33 10.97 -14.33
CA GLU A 78 11.66 11.39 -13.10
C GLU A 78 11.25 10.20 -12.23
N HIS A 79 10.74 9.12 -12.85
CA HIS A 79 10.40 7.89 -12.14
C HIS A 79 11.62 7.23 -11.51
N LEU A 80 12.75 7.23 -12.25
CA LEU A 80 14.01 6.65 -11.77
C LEU A 80 14.64 7.48 -10.66
N ASP A 81 14.57 8.81 -10.74
CA ASP A 81 15.10 9.72 -9.73
C ASP A 81 14.32 9.60 -8.39
N ALA A 82 13.04 9.29 -8.46
CA ALA A 82 12.22 9.04 -7.28
C ALA A 82 12.56 7.72 -6.55
N LEU A 83 13.25 6.76 -7.20
CA LEU A 83 13.55 5.44 -6.60
C LEU A 83 14.65 5.44 -5.54
N GLY A 84 15.43 6.48 -5.42
CA GLY A 84 16.68 6.47 -4.66
C GLY A 84 17.80 5.68 -5.36
N ALA A 85 19.05 6.06 -5.09
CA ALA A 85 20.23 5.63 -5.84
C ALA A 85 20.38 4.10 -5.99
N LYS A 86 20.13 3.35 -4.90
CA LYS A 86 20.29 1.88 -4.89
C LYS A 86 19.32 1.19 -5.86
N HIS A 87 18.03 1.54 -5.81
CA HIS A 87 17.00 0.94 -6.66
C HIS A 87 17.13 1.40 -8.11
N LYS A 88 17.47 2.68 -8.33
CA LYS A 88 17.78 3.21 -9.65
C LYS A 88 18.89 2.42 -10.32
N ASN A 89 20.03 2.20 -9.63
CA ASN A 89 21.16 1.45 -10.16
C ASN A 89 20.81 -0.02 -10.49
N SER A 90 19.90 -0.63 -9.74
CA SER A 90 19.49 -2.02 -9.96
C SER A 90 18.65 -2.23 -11.22
N ILE A 91 17.86 -1.22 -11.64
CA ILE A 91 16.88 -1.35 -12.72
C ILE A 91 17.36 -0.73 -14.04
N THR A 92 18.12 0.38 -13.96
CA THR A 92 18.55 1.17 -15.14
C THR A 92 19.24 0.35 -16.23
N PRO A 93 20.13 -0.63 -15.92
CA PRO A 93 20.81 -1.41 -16.97
C PRO A 93 19.88 -2.22 -17.87
N PHE A 94 18.65 -2.48 -17.43
CA PHE A 94 17.68 -3.30 -18.14
C PHE A 94 16.60 -2.50 -18.87
N ILE A 95 16.61 -1.16 -18.71
CA ILE A 95 15.64 -0.28 -19.35
C ILE A 95 16.13 0.06 -20.76
N CYS A 96 15.26 -0.18 -21.74
CA CYS A 96 15.50 0.18 -23.13
C CYS A 96 14.35 1.04 -23.64
N ASN A 97 14.66 2.25 -24.12
CA ASN A 97 13.66 3.19 -24.65
C ASN A 97 12.47 3.43 -23.71
N GLY A 98 12.72 3.55 -22.41
CA GLY A 98 11.65 3.73 -21.41
C GLY A 98 10.81 2.48 -21.13
N SER A 99 11.25 1.31 -21.58
CA SER A 99 10.57 0.03 -21.40
C SER A 99 11.43 -0.96 -20.63
N LEU A 100 10.78 -1.82 -19.84
CA LEU A 100 11.41 -2.89 -19.08
C LEU A 100 10.54 -4.15 -19.16
N LYS A 101 11.13 -5.27 -19.60
CA LYS A 101 10.47 -6.56 -19.63
C LYS A 101 10.87 -7.39 -18.43
N ILE A 102 9.88 -7.87 -17.68
CA ILE A 102 10.07 -8.67 -16.46
C ILE A 102 9.34 -10.00 -16.56
N LYS A 103 9.82 -11.01 -15.83
CA LYS A 103 9.17 -12.32 -15.69
C LYS A 103 9.29 -12.81 -14.26
N ARG A 104 8.17 -13.17 -13.66
CA ARG A 104 8.15 -13.83 -12.35
C ARG A 104 7.80 -15.29 -12.53
N GLN A 105 8.58 -16.16 -11.86
CA GLN A 105 8.43 -17.60 -11.95
C GLN A 105 8.38 -18.22 -10.56
N GLN A 106 7.47 -19.19 -10.38
CA GLN A 106 7.45 -20.08 -9.23
C GLN A 106 7.52 -21.53 -9.72
N PRO A 107 8.55 -22.31 -9.32
CA PRO A 107 8.80 -23.64 -9.89
C PRO A 107 7.78 -24.69 -9.46
N VAL A 108 7.35 -24.68 -8.20
CA VAL A 108 6.40 -25.65 -7.63
C VAL A 108 5.51 -24.97 -6.58
N PRO A 109 4.30 -25.50 -6.32
CA PRO A 109 3.44 -25.00 -5.25
C PRO A 109 4.14 -25.04 -3.88
N GLY A 110 3.89 -24.02 -3.04
CA GLY A 110 4.38 -23.98 -1.66
C GLY A 110 5.90 -23.96 -1.50
N CYS A 111 6.67 -23.61 -2.54
CA CYS A 111 8.12 -23.49 -2.47
C CYS A 111 8.56 -22.38 -1.49
N LYS A 112 9.85 -22.30 -1.19
CA LYS A 112 10.38 -21.19 -0.38
C LYS A 112 10.27 -19.87 -1.16
N VAL A 113 10.10 -18.77 -0.44
CA VAL A 113 10.06 -17.41 -1.05
C VAL A 113 11.31 -17.11 -1.88
N SER A 114 12.47 -17.68 -1.49
CA SER A 114 13.75 -17.56 -2.22
C SER A 114 13.74 -18.22 -3.60
N ASP A 115 12.88 -19.23 -3.79
CA ASP A 115 12.83 -19.99 -5.04
C ASP A 115 11.94 -19.30 -6.10
N ILE A 116 11.13 -18.33 -5.68
CA ILE A 116 10.38 -17.47 -6.59
C ILE A 116 11.35 -16.46 -7.19
N LYS A 117 11.56 -16.53 -8.48
CA LYS A 117 12.49 -15.69 -9.22
C LYS A 117 11.76 -14.54 -9.89
N LEU A 118 12.41 -13.37 -9.91
CA LEU A 118 12.07 -12.28 -10.80
C LEU A 118 13.22 -12.11 -11.79
N GLU A 119 12.95 -12.35 -13.05
CA GLU A 119 13.90 -12.21 -14.13
C GLU A 119 13.63 -10.91 -14.89
N VAL A 120 14.66 -10.32 -15.42
CA VAL A 120 14.58 -9.13 -16.28
C VAL A 120 15.25 -9.42 -17.62
N TRP A 121 14.66 -8.89 -18.66
CA TRP A 121 15.22 -9.03 -20.01
C TRP A 121 16.38 -8.04 -20.19
N ASN A 122 17.52 -8.56 -20.58
CA ASN A 122 18.66 -7.74 -21.00
C ASN A 122 18.65 -7.62 -22.52
N ASN A 123 18.42 -6.41 -23.02
CA ASN A 123 18.34 -6.13 -24.46
C ASN A 123 19.69 -6.25 -25.17
N GLU A 124 20.81 -6.00 -24.48
CA GLU A 124 22.14 -6.10 -25.06
C GLU A 124 22.54 -7.55 -25.35
N THR A 125 22.28 -8.45 -24.40
CA THR A 125 22.61 -9.86 -24.51
C THR A 125 21.47 -10.71 -25.07
N SER A 126 20.27 -10.15 -25.23
CA SER A 126 19.04 -10.85 -25.61
C SER A 126 18.78 -12.09 -24.76
N THR A 127 18.97 -11.96 -23.44
CA THR A 127 18.78 -13.05 -22.47
C THR A 127 18.04 -12.58 -21.21
N TRP A 128 17.37 -13.53 -20.55
CA TRP A 128 16.83 -13.29 -19.22
C TRP A 128 17.92 -13.33 -18.15
N VAL A 129 17.98 -12.34 -17.29
CA VAL A 129 18.86 -12.27 -16.14
C VAL A 129 18.03 -12.58 -14.90
N SER A 130 18.39 -13.67 -14.21
CA SER A 130 17.62 -14.16 -13.05
C SER A 130 18.01 -13.43 -11.77
N ASN A 131 17.03 -12.93 -11.04
CA ASN A 131 17.16 -12.31 -9.71
C ASN A 131 18.29 -11.27 -9.59
N PRO A 132 18.40 -10.26 -10.45
CA PRO A 132 19.38 -9.21 -10.21
C PRO A 132 19.18 -8.59 -8.83
N THR A 133 20.29 -8.30 -8.15
CA THR A 133 20.24 -7.78 -6.77
C THR A 133 19.43 -6.49 -6.68
N GLY A 134 18.37 -6.50 -5.85
CA GLY A 134 17.54 -5.32 -5.60
C GLY A 134 16.41 -5.08 -6.60
N ILE A 135 16.26 -5.92 -7.63
CA ILE A 135 15.25 -5.73 -8.68
C ILE A 135 13.82 -5.79 -8.16
N ASP A 136 13.49 -6.74 -7.28
CA ASP A 136 12.15 -6.84 -6.65
C ASP A 136 11.80 -5.56 -5.90
N ASN A 137 12.76 -5.00 -5.16
CA ASN A 137 12.55 -3.75 -4.43
C ASN A 137 12.43 -2.54 -5.36
N ALA A 138 13.17 -2.53 -6.48
CA ALA A 138 13.06 -1.48 -7.48
C ALA A 138 11.68 -1.49 -8.14
N ILE A 139 11.16 -2.66 -8.53
CA ILE A 139 9.80 -2.81 -9.08
C ILE A 139 8.74 -2.43 -8.05
N ASN A 140 8.90 -2.84 -6.78
CA ASN A 140 7.98 -2.47 -5.71
C ASN A 140 7.94 -0.94 -5.46
N SER A 141 9.06 -0.26 -5.67
CA SER A 141 9.16 1.19 -5.54
C SER A 141 8.65 1.94 -6.78
N LEU A 142 8.84 1.34 -7.96
CA LEU A 142 8.38 1.92 -9.23
C LEU A 142 6.85 1.91 -9.34
N PHE A 143 6.20 0.82 -8.90
CA PHE A 143 4.75 0.69 -8.90
C PHE A 143 4.17 0.80 -7.50
N PRO A 144 3.09 1.60 -7.31
CA PRO A 144 2.33 1.57 -6.08
C PRO A 144 1.75 0.18 -5.82
N GLU A 145 1.37 -0.11 -4.58
CA GLU A 145 0.66 -1.34 -4.27
C GLU A 145 -0.64 -1.43 -5.09
N PRO A 146 -0.88 -2.55 -5.81
CA PRO A 146 -2.12 -2.74 -6.54
C PRO A 146 -3.33 -2.65 -5.60
N ILE A 147 -4.32 -1.85 -5.98
CA ILE A 147 -5.57 -1.71 -5.23
C ILE A 147 -6.64 -2.50 -5.96
N ARG A 148 -7.17 -3.53 -5.28
CA ARG A 148 -8.26 -4.35 -5.80
C ARG A 148 -9.56 -4.01 -5.11
N ILE A 149 -10.57 -3.69 -5.89
CA ILE A 149 -11.95 -3.48 -5.42
C ILE A 149 -12.74 -4.75 -5.74
N ASN A 150 -13.22 -5.46 -4.71
CA ASN A 150 -13.98 -6.67 -4.90
C ASN A 150 -15.46 -6.35 -5.15
N ALA A 151 -16.14 -7.15 -6.00
CA ALA A 151 -17.55 -6.94 -6.37
C ALA A 151 -18.54 -7.06 -5.20
N MET A 152 -18.14 -7.67 -4.08
CA MET A 152 -18.95 -7.89 -2.87
C MET A 152 -18.58 -6.96 -1.70
N GLU A 153 -17.66 -6.01 -1.90
CA GLU A 153 -17.39 -5.01 -0.88
C GLU A 153 -18.58 -4.05 -0.79
N ASN A 154 -19.28 -4.08 0.34
CA ASN A 154 -20.32 -3.10 0.66
C ASN A 154 -19.61 -1.77 0.89
N ALA A 155 -19.69 -0.86 -0.07
CA ALA A 155 -19.09 0.46 0.02
C ALA A 155 -19.53 1.23 1.29
N ALA A 156 -20.73 0.95 1.80
CA ALA A 156 -21.25 1.51 3.04
C ALA A 156 -20.53 0.96 4.29
N ASP A 157 -20.21 -0.34 4.35
CA ASP A 157 -19.48 -0.95 5.47
C ASP A 157 -17.99 -0.57 5.46
N ASP A 158 -17.42 -0.39 4.27
CA ASP A 158 -16.03 0.06 4.09
C ASP A 158 -15.86 1.56 4.44
N ALA A 159 -16.86 2.38 4.15
CA ALA A 159 -16.84 3.82 4.48
C ALA A 159 -16.97 4.06 6.00
N THR A 160 -17.69 3.20 6.72
CA THR A 160 -17.88 3.33 8.18
C THR A 160 -16.74 2.72 9.01
N LYS A 161 -15.97 1.81 8.43
CA LYS A 161 -14.82 1.15 9.08
C LYS A 161 -13.60 1.27 8.19
N ALA A 162 -12.97 2.43 8.14
CA ALA A 162 -11.69 2.65 7.47
C ALA A 162 -10.58 1.79 8.13
N LYS A 163 -10.70 0.46 8.02
CA LYS A 163 -9.64 -0.46 8.40
C LYS A 163 -8.52 -0.30 7.38
N THR A 164 -7.28 -0.27 7.84
CA THR A 164 -6.07 -0.20 7.00
C THR A 164 -6.00 -1.30 5.94
N THR A 165 -6.81 -2.33 6.05
CA THR A 165 -6.90 -3.46 5.11
C THR A 165 -7.97 -3.27 4.02
N SER A 166 -8.92 -2.33 4.20
CA SER A 166 -9.95 -2.05 3.18
C SER A 166 -9.38 -1.22 2.04
N THR A 167 -10.01 -1.28 0.86
CA THR A 167 -9.63 -0.49 -0.32
C THR A 167 -9.68 1.01 -0.04
N ILE A 168 -10.75 1.46 0.62
CA ILE A 168 -10.93 2.85 1.04
C ILE A 168 -9.88 3.24 2.08
N GLY A 169 -9.57 2.36 3.06
CA GLY A 169 -8.52 2.57 4.03
C GLY A 169 -7.14 2.73 3.41
N LYS A 170 -6.80 1.95 2.39
CA LYS A 170 -5.55 2.07 1.62
C LYS A 170 -5.47 3.38 0.84
N LEU A 171 -6.56 3.82 0.20
CA LEU A 171 -6.64 5.10 -0.50
C LEU A 171 -6.50 6.28 0.47
N LEU A 172 -7.22 6.25 1.59
CA LEU A 172 -7.08 7.24 2.66
C LEU A 172 -5.66 7.28 3.23
N GLY A 173 -5.03 6.12 3.42
CA GLY A 173 -3.64 6.02 3.85
C GLY A 173 -2.70 6.79 2.93
N LYS A 174 -2.82 6.60 1.61
CA LYS A 174 -2.00 7.31 0.60
C LYS A 174 -2.26 8.82 0.59
N LEU A 175 -3.52 9.24 0.65
CA LEU A 175 -3.87 10.66 0.75
C LEU A 175 -3.33 11.27 2.05
N THR A 176 -3.40 10.50 3.15
CA THR A 176 -2.88 10.91 4.45
C THR A 176 -1.36 11.08 4.43
N GLU A 177 -0.63 10.20 3.74
CA GLU A 177 0.83 10.32 3.56
C GLU A 177 1.22 11.62 2.85
N LEU A 178 0.49 12.01 1.80
CA LEU A 178 0.71 13.26 1.09
C LEU A 178 0.46 14.49 1.99
N ILE A 179 -0.63 14.47 2.77
CA ILE A 179 -0.95 15.54 3.73
C ILE A 179 0.10 15.56 4.86
N GLN A 180 0.56 14.38 5.32
CA GLN A 180 1.60 14.27 6.33
C GLN A 180 2.89 14.95 5.89
N GLN A 181 3.35 14.70 4.68
CA GLN A 181 4.57 15.31 4.16
C GLN A 181 4.49 16.84 4.11
N GLN A 182 3.32 17.38 3.74
CA GLN A 182 3.15 18.82 3.55
C GLN A 182 2.78 19.59 4.84
N HIS A 183 2.03 18.98 5.74
CA HIS A 183 1.38 19.70 6.84
C HIS A 183 1.64 19.11 8.23
N LYS A 184 2.36 18.01 8.39
CA LYS A 184 2.61 17.34 9.68
C LYS A 184 3.10 18.30 10.75
N VAL A 185 4.11 19.11 10.45
CA VAL A 185 4.72 20.05 11.41
C VAL A 185 3.71 21.09 11.88
N LYS A 186 2.92 21.64 10.95
CA LYS A 186 1.93 22.67 11.26
C LYS A 186 0.78 22.15 12.11
N ILE A 187 0.26 20.98 11.76
CA ILE A 187 -0.85 20.33 12.50
C ILE A 187 -0.37 19.89 13.88
N ALA A 188 0.81 19.28 13.98
CA ALA A 188 1.40 18.87 15.26
C ALA A 188 1.60 20.07 16.22
N ALA A 189 2.00 21.24 15.69
CA ALA A 189 2.14 22.46 16.50
C ALA A 189 0.77 22.94 17.04
N HIS A 190 -0.32 22.82 16.27
CA HIS A 190 -1.66 23.15 16.75
C HIS A 190 -2.15 22.14 17.81
N LEU A 191 -1.92 20.84 17.61
CA LEU A 191 -2.25 19.82 18.60
C LEU A 191 -1.46 19.99 19.89
N GLY A 192 -0.17 20.36 19.80
CA GLY A 192 0.65 20.70 20.96
C GLY A 192 0.09 21.85 21.79
N ARG A 193 -0.47 22.90 21.13
CA ARG A 193 -1.16 23.99 21.84
C ARG A 193 -2.39 23.49 22.59
N VAL A 194 -3.19 22.60 22.00
CA VAL A 194 -4.35 22.00 22.69
C VAL A 194 -3.88 21.20 23.92
N SER A 195 -2.79 20.46 23.80
CA SER A 195 -2.19 19.73 24.92
C SER A 195 -1.78 20.64 26.08
N GLU A 196 -1.26 21.86 25.81
CA GLU A 196 -0.90 22.84 26.86
C GLU A 196 -2.10 23.26 27.72
N TYR A 197 -3.31 23.27 27.15
CA TYR A 197 -4.54 23.63 27.86
C TYR A 197 -5.14 22.48 28.66
N LEU A 198 -4.98 21.23 28.21
CA LEU A 198 -5.70 20.06 28.73
C LEU A 198 -4.80 19.12 29.57
N SER A 199 -3.50 19.15 29.36
CA SER A 199 -2.55 18.27 30.06
C SER A 199 -2.39 18.68 31.53
N SER A 200 -2.11 17.69 32.39
CA SER A 200 -1.78 17.93 33.80
C SER A 200 -0.47 18.73 33.99
N THR A 201 0.41 18.69 32.99
CA THR A 201 1.72 19.39 32.97
C THR A 201 1.73 20.60 32.05
N GLY A 202 0.62 20.94 31.43
CA GLY A 202 0.51 22.02 30.48
C GLY A 202 0.75 23.39 31.12
N THR A 203 1.53 24.24 30.46
CA THR A 203 1.90 25.59 30.98
C THR A 203 0.73 26.58 30.90
N ARG A 204 -0.26 26.30 30.07
CA ARG A 204 -1.47 27.12 29.86
C ARG A 204 -2.75 26.39 30.22
N ARG A 205 -2.66 25.49 31.20
CA ARG A 205 -3.78 24.65 31.65
C ARG A 205 -5.01 25.50 31.98
N LEU A 206 -6.18 25.03 31.51
CA LEU A 206 -7.46 25.69 31.73
C LEU A 206 -7.74 25.86 33.25
N PRO A 207 -8.08 27.08 33.73
CA PRO A 207 -8.39 27.31 35.15
C PRO A 207 -9.48 26.38 35.68
N ALA A 208 -10.52 26.08 34.87
CA ALA A 208 -11.60 25.16 35.25
C ALA A 208 -11.10 23.76 35.62
N LEU A 209 -10.05 23.25 34.94
CA LEU A 209 -9.45 21.97 35.30
C LEU A 209 -8.70 22.02 36.63
N ASN A 210 -8.06 23.15 36.92
CA ASN A 210 -7.40 23.35 38.22
C ASN A 210 -8.42 23.44 39.38
N ASP A 211 -9.58 24.03 39.12
CA ASP A 211 -10.65 24.13 40.11
C ASP A 211 -11.30 22.75 40.39
N ILE A 212 -11.49 21.94 39.35
CA ILE A 212 -11.92 20.55 39.49
C ILE A 212 -10.88 19.76 40.29
N ASP A 213 -9.58 19.86 39.95
CA ASP A 213 -8.51 19.19 40.71
C ASP A 213 -8.54 19.58 42.19
N LYS A 214 -8.69 20.86 42.52
CA LYS A 214 -8.81 21.32 43.92
C LYS A 214 -9.99 20.74 44.64
N ASN A 215 -11.17 20.76 44.00
CA ASN A 215 -12.41 20.24 44.60
C ASN A 215 -12.36 18.73 44.82
N VAL A 216 -11.77 17.98 43.87
CA VAL A 216 -11.59 16.52 44.02
C VAL A 216 -10.56 16.21 45.10
N ASN A 217 -9.41 16.92 45.08
CA ASN A 217 -8.33 16.69 46.06
C ASN A 217 -8.75 17.01 47.48
N SER A 218 -9.56 18.04 47.71
CA SER A 218 -10.10 18.33 49.06
C SER A 218 -10.86 17.16 49.67
N LYS A 219 -11.61 16.43 48.85
CA LYS A 219 -12.36 15.24 49.29
C LYS A 219 -11.50 13.97 49.37
N VAL A 220 -10.53 13.83 48.45
CA VAL A 220 -9.63 12.65 48.43
C VAL A 220 -8.70 12.66 49.65
N GLN A 221 -8.19 13.82 50.05
CA GLN A 221 -7.30 13.94 51.20
C GLN A 221 -7.96 13.54 52.53
N ASP A 222 -9.29 13.68 52.66
CA ASP A 222 -10.05 13.21 53.84
C ASP A 222 -9.97 11.68 54.03
N PHE A 223 -9.86 10.95 52.89
CA PHE A 223 -9.82 9.48 52.89
C PHE A 223 -8.42 8.93 52.71
N PHE A 224 -7.57 9.65 51.92
CA PHE A 224 -6.22 9.22 51.53
C PHE A 224 -5.21 10.35 51.74
N PRO A 225 -4.76 10.60 52.96
CA PRO A 225 -3.79 11.65 53.23
C PRO A 225 -2.50 11.49 52.43
N GLY A 226 -2.09 12.54 51.77
CA GLY A 226 -0.85 12.56 50.96
C GLY A 226 -0.99 12.10 49.50
N ILE A 227 -2.19 11.74 49.07
CA ILE A 227 -2.48 11.41 47.66
C ILE A 227 -3.15 12.60 46.98
N GLY A 228 -2.58 13.05 45.85
CA GLY A 228 -3.15 14.06 44.97
C GLY A 228 -3.57 13.47 43.63
N ILE A 229 -4.74 13.86 43.17
CA ILE A 229 -5.26 13.51 41.85
C ILE A 229 -5.20 14.75 40.97
N LYS A 230 -4.81 14.57 39.71
CA LYS A 230 -4.78 15.64 38.72
C LYS A 230 -5.34 15.11 37.40
N LEU A 231 -6.37 15.75 36.88
CA LEU A 231 -6.96 15.39 35.59
C LEU A 231 -5.94 15.62 34.48
N HIS A 232 -5.81 14.65 33.64
CA HIS A 232 -4.94 14.69 32.46
C HIS A 232 -5.69 14.22 31.25
N PHE A 233 -5.69 15.03 30.18
CA PHE A 233 -6.21 14.67 28.88
C PHE A 233 -5.04 14.69 27.90
N GLU A 234 -4.82 13.58 27.22
CA GLU A 234 -3.87 13.50 26.13
C GLU A 234 -4.48 14.12 24.87
N SER A 235 -3.72 14.97 24.20
CA SER A 235 -4.10 15.43 22.86
C SER A 235 -3.85 14.30 21.88
N PRO A 236 -4.78 14.04 20.92
CA PRO A 236 -4.55 13.03 19.91
C PRO A 236 -3.28 13.37 19.12
N THR A 237 -2.54 12.33 18.78
CA THR A 237 -1.41 12.45 17.86
C THR A 237 -1.92 12.75 16.44
N PHE A 238 -1.02 13.22 15.59
CA PHE A 238 -1.36 13.44 14.17
C PHE A 238 -1.89 12.16 13.53
N GLU A 239 -1.27 11.03 13.81
CA GLU A 239 -1.63 9.71 13.29
C GLU A 239 -3.01 9.24 13.78
N GLU A 240 -3.35 9.49 15.04
CA GLU A 240 -4.67 9.16 15.60
C GLU A 240 -5.78 10.01 15.00
N LEU A 241 -5.50 11.29 14.76
CA LEU A 241 -6.48 12.20 14.14
C LEU A 241 -6.86 11.72 12.74
N PHE A 242 -5.91 11.24 11.95
CA PHE A 242 -6.18 10.73 10.60
C PHE A 242 -6.78 9.33 10.59
N LYS A 243 -6.50 8.47 11.60
CA LYS A 243 -7.18 7.18 11.77
C LYS A 243 -8.66 7.33 12.12
N ALA A 244 -9.05 8.44 12.76
CA ALA A 244 -10.44 8.75 13.06
C ALA A 244 -11.20 9.39 11.87
N GLY A 245 -10.51 9.67 10.75
CA GLY A 245 -11.12 10.20 9.53
C GLY A 245 -12.12 9.23 8.93
N THR A 246 -13.32 9.70 8.61
CA THR A 246 -14.35 8.94 7.88
C THR A 246 -14.61 9.60 6.53
N LEU A 247 -14.83 8.77 5.50
CA LEU A 247 -15.31 9.25 4.21
C LEU A 247 -16.82 9.48 4.30
N LYS A 248 -17.24 10.68 3.88
CA LYS A 248 -18.66 10.95 3.64
C LYS A 248 -18.91 10.90 2.15
N VAL A 249 -19.83 10.04 1.72
CA VAL A 249 -20.35 10.04 0.35
C VAL A 249 -21.38 11.17 0.29
N LEU A 250 -21.15 12.12 -0.57
CA LEU A 250 -22.12 13.19 -0.87
C LEU A 250 -22.77 12.81 -2.20
N GLU A 251 -24.09 12.65 -2.20
CA GLU A 251 -24.86 12.63 -3.44
C GLU A 251 -25.01 14.07 -3.91
N GLU A 252 -24.40 14.38 -5.05
CA GLU A 252 -24.70 15.62 -5.76
C GLU A 252 -26.07 15.40 -6.44
N GLY A 253 -27.08 16.15 -5.96
CA GLY A 253 -28.43 16.18 -6.50
C GLY A 253 -28.54 16.91 -7.85
#